data_9992ac90417dae26e160ce5c60b94a72
#
_entry.id   9992ac90417dae26e160ce5c60b94a72
#
_cell.length_a   1.000
_cell.length_b   1.000
_cell.length_c   1.000
_cell.angle_alpha   90.00
_cell.angle_beta   90.00
_cell.angle_gamma   90.00
#
_symmetry.space_group_name_H-M   'P 1'
#
loop_
_entity.id
_entity.type
_entity.pdbx_description
1 polymer ?
#
loop_
_entity_poly.entity_id
_entity_poly.type
_entity_poly.pdbx_seq_one_letter_code
_entity_poly.pdbx_strand_id
1 'polypeptide(L)'
;MLFETYRASVDAFVAANRENVIRDIKRLVDVPSVEGPAEPGKPFGPGPAAALAEGLAIAGEMGLATHNCENYIGWAELKGESAAQIATITHLDVVPQGNGWTADPFDMQVKDGWLIGRGVADDKGPSVLCLYALKFLKEQGVPLKYTVRALLGANEETGMLDVDYYLEHYEAPAFCFSPDAEFPVCNGEKGGFNGELVSNPLAGNLLEFEGGVAHNVIPDRATCLVKGDISRLSERQGITLEEENGAVRIRGWGKGGHAAMPAGTVNAIGLIVDYLLDNGLCTEEENAFLKVLQKLHHATDGSGVGIAAKDEAFDPLTIIGGMITIRDGRIRQDVDSRYPTSITGEEIARRLGEALGGTGVVEDARWNKPFYISADDAAIQALVDTYNEVTGENAKPFTMGGGTYA
;
A
#
# COMPACT_ATOMS: atom_id res chain seq x y z
N MET A 1 17.55 -6.02 29.18
CA MET A 1 18.34 -5.35 30.25
C MET A 1 18.14 -3.84 30.31
N LEU A 2 18.19 -3.10 29.22
CA LEU A 2 17.88 -1.64 29.22
C LEU A 2 16.42 -1.36 29.53
N PHE A 3 15.49 -2.13 28.95
CA PHE A 3 14.06 -1.98 29.17
C PHE A 3 13.67 -2.24 30.64
N GLU A 4 14.22 -3.27 31.27
CA GLU A 4 13.95 -3.54 32.72
C GLU A 4 14.34 -2.36 33.61
N THR A 5 15.37 -1.59 33.24
CA THR A 5 15.77 -0.38 33.97
C THR A 5 14.73 0.72 33.87
N TYR A 6 14.02 0.83 32.75
CA TYR A 6 13.04 1.90 32.48
C TYR A 6 11.59 1.43 32.58
N ARG A 7 11.32 0.13 32.70
CA ARG A 7 9.95 -0.44 32.65
C ARG A 7 8.97 0.29 33.56
N ALA A 8 9.30 0.43 34.84
CA ALA A 8 8.42 1.11 35.79
C ALA A 8 8.16 2.58 35.44
N SER A 9 9.17 3.28 34.87
CA SER A 9 9.01 4.66 34.42
C SER A 9 8.20 4.75 33.13
N VAL A 10 8.33 3.80 32.22
CA VAL A 10 7.51 3.71 30.99
C VAL A 10 6.05 3.46 31.37
N ASP A 11 5.78 2.46 32.23
CA ASP A 11 4.42 2.14 32.66
C ASP A 11 3.76 3.34 33.36
N ALA A 12 4.49 4.03 34.24
CA ALA A 12 3.99 5.23 34.90
C ALA A 12 3.74 6.40 33.92
N PHE A 13 4.64 6.58 32.95
CA PHE A 13 4.49 7.60 31.92
C PHE A 13 3.30 7.33 31.00
N VAL A 14 3.11 6.10 30.55
CA VAL A 14 1.97 5.68 29.73
C VAL A 14 0.67 5.91 30.48
N ALA A 15 0.59 5.48 31.74
CA ALA A 15 -0.59 5.67 32.58
C ALA A 15 -0.92 7.15 32.77
N ALA A 16 0.09 7.99 33.02
CA ALA A 16 -0.09 9.42 33.23
C ALA A 16 -0.47 10.20 31.94
N ASN A 17 -0.07 9.71 30.77
CA ASN A 17 -0.30 10.40 29.50
C ASN A 17 -1.41 9.79 28.64
N ARG A 18 -2.07 8.72 29.07
CA ARG A 18 -3.07 7.99 28.26
C ARG A 18 -4.13 8.90 27.64
N GLU A 19 -4.74 9.76 28.43
CA GLU A 19 -5.78 10.68 27.95
C GLU A 19 -5.22 11.76 27.01
N ASN A 20 -3.98 12.20 27.24
CA ASN A 20 -3.31 13.14 26.34
C ASN A 20 -2.99 12.49 24.99
N VAL A 21 -2.50 11.25 24.98
CA VAL A 21 -2.27 10.48 23.75
C VAL A 21 -3.56 10.36 22.92
N ILE A 22 -4.66 9.93 23.55
CA ILE A 22 -5.97 9.82 22.89
C ILE A 22 -6.42 11.17 22.32
N ARG A 23 -6.28 12.24 23.07
CA ARG A 23 -6.61 13.61 22.63
C ARG A 23 -5.78 14.01 21.42
N ASP A 24 -4.48 13.76 21.43
CA ASP A 24 -3.58 14.19 20.37
C ASP A 24 -3.73 13.34 19.10
N ILE A 25 -4.04 12.04 19.23
CA ILE A 25 -4.47 11.21 18.08
C ILE A 25 -5.75 11.79 17.48
N LYS A 26 -6.76 12.14 18.33
CA LYS A 26 -8.00 12.74 17.83
C LYS A 26 -7.73 14.03 17.07
N ARG A 27 -6.88 14.92 17.57
CA ARG A 27 -6.51 16.18 16.90
C ARG A 27 -6.01 15.93 15.47
N LEU A 28 -5.17 14.91 15.27
CA LEU A 28 -4.69 14.54 13.93
C LEU A 28 -5.75 13.88 13.07
N VAL A 29 -6.54 12.96 13.63
CA VAL A 29 -7.60 12.24 12.89
C VAL A 29 -8.69 13.22 12.43
N ASP A 30 -9.02 14.21 13.24
CA ASP A 30 -10.03 15.24 12.93
C ASP A 30 -9.59 16.19 11.77
N VAL A 31 -8.33 16.09 11.30
CA VAL A 31 -7.85 16.79 10.10
C VAL A 31 -7.98 15.85 8.88
N PRO A 32 -8.91 16.08 7.95
CA PRO A 32 -9.00 15.30 6.71
C PRO A 32 -7.76 15.58 5.84
N SER A 33 -6.86 14.60 5.76
CA SER A 33 -5.56 14.73 5.09
C SER A 33 -5.42 13.82 3.86
N VAL A 34 -6.51 13.62 3.15
CA VAL A 34 -6.47 12.98 1.83
C VAL A 34 -5.74 13.93 0.86
N GLU A 35 -4.85 13.37 0.04
CA GLU A 35 -4.17 14.15 -1.00
C GLU A 35 -5.16 14.88 -1.90
N GLY A 36 -4.82 16.10 -2.25
CA GLY A 36 -5.60 16.97 -3.13
C GLY A 36 -4.72 17.72 -4.12
N PRO A 37 -5.32 18.53 -4.99
CA PRO A 37 -4.57 19.33 -5.94
C PRO A 37 -3.52 20.20 -5.23
N ALA A 38 -2.31 20.23 -5.78
CA ALA A 38 -1.24 21.07 -5.27
C ALA A 38 -1.61 22.56 -5.31
N GLU A 39 -1.27 23.26 -4.23
CA GLU A 39 -1.42 24.71 -4.10
C GLU A 39 -0.05 25.33 -3.78
N PRO A 40 0.14 26.64 -3.97
CA PRO A 40 1.39 27.31 -3.56
C PRO A 40 1.75 27.02 -2.11
N GLY A 41 2.91 26.40 -1.87
CA GLY A 41 3.38 26.01 -0.54
C GLY A 41 2.65 24.80 0.08
N LYS A 42 1.83 24.07 -0.68
CA LYS A 42 1.14 22.84 -0.26
C LYS A 42 1.22 21.80 -1.38
N PRO A 43 2.34 21.09 -1.49
CA PRO A 43 2.63 20.20 -2.61
C PRO A 43 1.58 19.08 -2.78
N PHE A 44 1.01 18.58 -1.69
CA PHE A 44 0.03 17.51 -1.67
C PHE A 44 -1.40 18.00 -1.32
N GLY A 45 -1.63 19.31 -1.48
CA GLY A 45 -2.91 19.94 -1.16
C GLY A 45 -3.04 20.44 0.28
N PRO A 46 -4.18 21.08 0.61
CA PRO A 46 -4.39 21.71 1.91
C PRO A 46 -4.51 20.72 3.08
N GLY A 47 -5.05 19.54 2.85
CA GLY A 47 -5.29 18.53 3.89
C GLY A 47 -4.00 18.00 4.51
N PRO A 48 -3.07 17.39 3.74
CA PRO A 48 -1.79 16.92 4.25
C PRO A 48 -0.95 18.04 4.88
N ALA A 49 -0.93 19.25 4.29
CA ALA A 49 -0.23 20.41 4.87
C ALA A 49 -0.81 20.81 6.24
N ALA A 50 -2.13 20.73 6.42
CA ALA A 50 -2.77 21.03 7.71
C ALA A 50 -2.46 19.95 8.76
N ALA A 51 -2.46 18.67 8.38
CA ALA A 51 -2.11 17.57 9.28
C ALA A 51 -0.63 17.68 9.72
N LEU A 52 0.28 18.01 8.81
CA LEU A 52 1.68 18.24 9.14
C LEU A 52 1.85 19.41 10.13
N ALA A 53 1.15 20.51 9.88
CA ALA A 53 1.19 21.67 10.79
C ALA A 53 0.67 21.30 12.20
N GLU A 54 -0.40 20.50 12.29
CA GLU A 54 -0.95 20.03 13.56
C GLU A 54 0.01 19.07 14.29
N GLY A 55 0.62 18.12 13.57
CA GLY A 55 1.62 17.20 14.13
C GLY A 55 2.83 17.94 14.71
N LEU A 56 3.33 18.94 14.00
CA LEU A 56 4.43 19.79 14.47
C LEU A 56 4.00 20.67 15.64
N ALA A 57 2.75 21.14 15.70
CA ALA A 57 2.21 21.89 16.83
C ALA A 57 2.14 20.99 18.09
N ILE A 58 1.65 19.78 17.98
CA ILE A 58 1.63 18.78 19.08
C ILE A 58 3.05 18.56 19.61
N ALA A 59 4.01 18.34 18.71
CA ALA A 59 5.41 18.17 19.08
C ALA A 59 6.00 19.41 19.79
N GLY A 60 5.67 20.61 19.29
CA GLY A 60 6.07 21.88 19.89
C GLY A 60 5.48 22.09 21.31
N GLU A 61 4.22 21.70 21.54
CA GLU A 61 3.59 21.72 22.87
C GLU A 61 4.29 20.79 23.87
N MET A 62 4.88 19.67 23.39
CA MET A 62 5.74 18.77 24.18
C MET A 62 7.13 19.38 24.43
N GLY A 63 7.42 20.55 23.86
CA GLY A 63 8.70 21.26 23.95
C GLY A 63 9.82 20.57 23.17
N LEU A 64 9.50 19.82 22.13
CA LEU A 64 10.46 19.27 21.17
C LEU A 64 10.88 20.37 20.18
N ALA A 65 12.08 20.28 19.64
CA ALA A 65 12.50 21.13 18.53
C ALA A 65 11.84 20.61 17.24
N THR A 66 11.18 21.50 16.49
CA THR A 66 10.43 21.15 15.30
C THR A 66 10.95 21.88 14.06
N HIS A 67 10.79 21.25 12.90
CA HIS A 67 11.10 21.83 11.60
C HIS A 67 10.06 21.40 10.56
N ASN A 68 9.65 22.33 9.71
CA ASN A 68 8.78 22.07 8.57
C ASN A 68 9.57 22.25 7.28
N CYS A 69 9.65 21.21 6.45
CA CYS A 69 10.34 21.18 5.17
C CYS A 69 9.35 21.54 4.05
N GLU A 70 8.95 22.80 3.97
CA GLU A 70 8.08 23.35 2.92
C GLU A 70 6.76 22.58 2.70
N ASN A 71 6.23 21.99 3.78
CA ASN A 71 5.03 21.13 3.77
C ASN A 71 5.13 19.83 2.94
N TYR A 72 6.33 19.40 2.56
CA TYR A 72 6.57 18.04 2.07
C TYR A 72 6.62 17.06 3.25
N ILE A 73 7.48 17.33 4.21
CA ILE A 73 7.75 16.52 5.40
C ILE A 73 8.13 17.45 6.55
N GLY A 74 8.04 16.98 7.77
CA GLY A 74 8.56 17.73 8.93
C GLY A 74 9.20 16.78 9.94
N TRP A 75 9.79 17.34 10.99
CA TRP A 75 10.29 16.52 12.09
C TRP A 75 10.20 17.21 13.45
N ALA A 76 10.19 16.36 14.47
CA ALA A 76 10.48 16.72 15.84
C ALA A 76 11.75 15.99 16.30
N GLU A 77 12.62 16.66 17.09
CA GLU A 77 13.89 16.06 17.51
C GLU A 77 14.32 16.39 18.93
N LEU A 78 15.12 15.47 19.48
CA LEU A 78 15.95 15.66 20.65
C LEU A 78 17.41 15.55 20.24
N LYS A 79 18.18 16.62 20.48
CA LYS A 79 19.62 16.64 20.17
C LYS A 79 20.38 15.73 21.12
N GLY A 80 21.27 14.89 20.56
CA GLY A 80 22.23 14.10 21.27
C GLY A 80 23.64 14.71 21.23
N GLU A 81 24.62 13.93 21.70
CA GLU A 81 26.04 14.31 21.67
C GLU A 81 26.59 14.34 20.23
N SER A 82 26.08 13.48 19.37
CA SER A 82 26.40 13.39 17.94
C SER A 82 25.32 14.01 17.08
N ALA A 83 25.72 14.63 15.96
CA ALA A 83 24.82 15.08 14.92
C ALA A 83 24.22 13.91 14.09
N ALA A 84 24.82 12.72 14.11
CA ALA A 84 24.27 11.54 13.47
C ALA A 84 22.90 11.23 14.08
N GLN A 85 21.94 10.84 13.22
CA GLN A 85 20.54 10.72 13.58
C GLN A 85 20.08 9.28 13.63
N ILE A 86 19.26 8.94 14.62
CA ILE A 86 18.38 7.77 14.62
C ILE A 86 16.96 8.32 14.50
N ALA A 87 16.19 7.80 13.56
CA ALA A 87 14.87 8.34 13.30
C ALA A 87 13.79 7.24 13.30
N THR A 88 12.57 7.66 13.64
CA THR A 88 11.35 7.03 13.17
C THR A 88 10.80 7.83 12.00
N ILE A 89 10.11 7.17 11.08
CA ILE A 89 9.37 7.83 10.01
C ILE A 89 7.94 7.33 10.01
N THR A 90 7.01 8.26 9.95
CA THR A 90 5.55 8.04 9.96
C THR A 90 4.90 9.01 9.00
N HIS A 91 3.62 8.79 8.66
CA HIS A 91 2.90 9.72 7.79
C HIS A 91 1.60 10.25 8.40
N LEU A 92 1.17 11.39 7.90
CA LEU A 92 -0.02 12.10 8.36
C LEU A 92 -1.09 12.27 7.27
N ASP A 93 -0.76 11.94 6.01
CA ASP A 93 -1.74 11.76 4.94
C ASP A 93 -2.52 10.46 5.14
N VAL A 94 -3.62 10.34 4.45
CA VAL A 94 -4.50 9.16 4.53
C VAL A 94 -5.17 8.91 3.18
N VAL A 95 -5.50 7.65 2.88
CA VAL A 95 -6.36 7.29 1.75
C VAL A 95 -7.76 7.89 1.90
N PRO A 96 -8.52 8.05 0.81
CA PRO A 96 -9.94 8.41 0.87
C PRO A 96 -10.70 7.48 1.81
N GLN A 97 -11.67 8.04 2.53
CA GLN A 97 -12.42 7.31 3.56
C GLN A 97 -13.16 6.07 3.06
N GLY A 98 -13.52 6.00 1.78
CA GLY A 98 -14.34 4.91 1.24
C GLY A 98 -15.79 4.94 1.75
N ASN A 99 -16.47 3.79 1.70
CA ASN A 99 -17.86 3.62 2.08
C ASN A 99 -17.99 2.72 3.32
N GLY A 100 -19.20 2.72 3.92
CA GLY A 100 -19.54 1.78 5.00
C GLY A 100 -19.27 2.27 6.42
N TRP A 101 -18.82 3.50 6.59
CA TRP A 101 -18.67 4.11 7.91
C TRP A 101 -20.02 4.34 8.58
N THR A 102 -20.09 4.08 9.89
CA THR A 102 -21.31 4.30 10.72
C THR A 102 -21.32 5.69 11.38
N ALA A 103 -20.21 6.41 11.32
CA ALA A 103 -20.01 7.78 11.80
C ALA A 103 -19.04 8.49 10.85
N ASP A 104 -18.80 9.79 11.03
CA ASP A 104 -17.80 10.54 10.28
C ASP A 104 -16.41 9.94 10.57
N PRO A 105 -15.68 9.45 9.55
CA PRO A 105 -14.35 8.89 9.74
C PRO A 105 -13.29 9.89 10.21
N PHE A 106 -13.54 11.19 10.05
CA PHE A 106 -12.69 12.29 10.50
C PHE A 106 -13.18 12.95 11.80
N ASP A 107 -14.12 12.33 12.53
CA ASP A 107 -14.46 12.64 13.91
C ASP A 107 -14.19 11.39 14.76
N MET A 108 -12.95 11.25 15.25
CA MET A 108 -12.51 10.05 15.96
C MET A 108 -13.41 9.73 17.15
N GLN A 109 -13.93 8.52 17.18
CA GLN A 109 -14.74 7.99 18.26
C GLN A 109 -13.92 7.12 19.21
N VAL A 110 -14.23 7.23 20.52
CA VAL A 110 -13.74 6.29 21.53
C VAL A 110 -14.91 5.44 21.98
N LYS A 111 -14.91 4.18 21.62
CA LYS A 111 -16.03 3.26 21.89
C LYS A 111 -15.53 1.89 22.30
N ASP A 112 -15.99 1.40 23.45
CA ASP A 112 -15.71 0.05 23.95
C ASP A 112 -14.20 -0.28 24.02
N GLY A 113 -13.38 0.73 24.33
CA GLY A 113 -11.92 0.61 24.39
C GLY A 113 -11.18 0.75 23.07
N TRP A 114 -11.91 0.96 21.96
CA TRP A 114 -11.37 1.19 20.63
C TRP A 114 -11.33 2.67 20.26
N LEU A 115 -10.30 3.07 19.54
CA LEU A 115 -10.26 4.33 18.80
C LEU A 115 -10.67 4.03 17.36
N ILE A 116 -11.68 4.72 16.86
CA ILE A 116 -12.29 4.47 15.53
C ILE A 116 -12.24 5.76 14.74
N GLY A 117 -11.54 5.75 13.61
CA GLY A 117 -11.41 6.88 12.68
C GLY A 117 -10.41 6.57 11.57
N ARG A 118 -10.46 7.32 10.45
CA ARG A 118 -9.50 7.22 9.36
C ARG A 118 -8.14 7.75 9.84
N GLY A 119 -7.08 6.91 9.70
CA GLY A 119 -5.72 7.27 10.13
C GLY A 119 -5.40 6.92 11.59
N VAL A 120 -6.33 6.36 12.37
CA VAL A 120 -6.05 5.97 13.77
C VAL A 120 -4.94 4.92 13.85
N ALA A 121 -4.97 3.92 12.97
CA ALA A 121 -3.96 2.85 12.93
C ALA A 121 -2.87 3.12 11.90
N ASP A 122 -3.21 3.77 10.82
CA ASP A 122 -2.43 4.01 9.62
C ASP A 122 -2.53 5.52 9.25
N ASP A 123 -1.55 6.36 9.62
CA ASP A 123 -0.42 6.13 10.53
C ASP A 123 -0.35 7.24 11.60
N LYS A 124 -1.46 8.06 11.76
CA LYS A 124 -1.52 9.19 12.71
C LYS A 124 -1.39 8.77 14.17
N GLY A 125 -1.93 7.58 14.52
CA GLY A 125 -1.79 7.04 15.86
C GLY A 125 -0.34 6.70 16.19
N PRO A 126 0.36 5.86 15.42
CA PRO A 126 1.79 5.61 15.57
C PRO A 126 2.64 6.87 15.53
N SER A 127 2.30 7.86 14.67
CA SER A 127 2.97 9.17 14.65
C SER A 127 2.95 9.85 16.03
N VAL A 128 1.78 9.92 16.66
CA VAL A 128 1.65 10.49 18.02
C VAL A 128 2.45 9.68 19.03
N LEU A 129 2.43 8.35 18.94
CA LEU A 129 3.20 7.49 19.87
C LEU A 129 4.71 7.73 19.73
N CYS A 130 5.23 7.96 18.53
CA CYS A 130 6.62 8.36 18.32
C CYS A 130 6.95 9.69 19.00
N LEU A 131 6.07 10.70 18.91
CA LEU A 131 6.24 11.97 19.62
C LEU A 131 6.25 11.77 21.13
N TYR A 132 5.37 10.93 21.68
CA TYR A 132 5.36 10.60 23.10
C TYR A 132 6.59 9.80 23.55
N ALA A 133 7.18 8.99 22.68
CA ALA A 133 8.46 8.34 22.97
C ALA A 133 9.60 9.39 23.10
N LEU A 134 9.65 10.40 22.22
CA LEU A 134 10.60 11.50 22.36
C LEU A 134 10.33 12.31 23.64
N LYS A 135 9.06 12.60 23.95
CA LYS A 135 8.67 13.28 25.20
C LYS A 135 9.15 12.50 26.43
N PHE A 136 8.99 11.18 26.44
CA PHE A 136 9.49 10.32 27.52
C PHE A 136 11.00 10.45 27.69
N LEU A 137 11.78 10.29 26.60
CA LEU A 137 13.24 10.42 26.65
C LEU A 137 13.68 11.77 27.21
N LYS A 138 13.00 12.85 26.80
CA LYS A 138 13.25 14.20 27.28
C LYS A 138 12.97 14.35 28.77
N GLU A 139 11.81 13.89 29.25
CA GLU A 139 11.40 14.01 30.66
C GLU A 139 12.24 13.16 31.60
N GLN A 140 12.70 12.00 31.13
CA GLN A 140 13.64 11.17 31.90
C GLN A 140 15.06 11.69 31.89
N GLY A 141 15.38 12.68 31.04
CA GLY A 141 16.75 13.22 30.93
C GLY A 141 17.76 12.16 30.45
N VAL A 142 17.30 11.24 29.59
CA VAL A 142 18.17 10.17 29.07
C VAL A 142 19.31 10.76 28.26
N PRO A 143 20.58 10.48 28.61
CA PRO A 143 21.70 10.91 27.78
C PRO A 143 21.65 10.26 26.39
N LEU A 144 21.54 11.06 25.35
CA LEU A 144 21.42 10.58 23.97
C LEU A 144 22.79 10.68 23.27
N LYS A 145 23.30 9.55 22.84
CA LYS A 145 24.54 9.50 22.03
C LYS A 145 24.30 10.08 20.63
N TYR A 146 23.14 9.83 20.05
CA TYR A 146 22.70 10.30 18.74
C TYR A 146 21.54 11.27 18.88
N THR A 147 21.37 12.17 17.92
CA THR A 147 20.13 12.94 17.79
C THR A 147 19.00 11.97 17.46
N VAL A 148 17.90 12.02 18.21
CA VAL A 148 16.71 11.18 17.95
C VAL A 148 15.64 12.05 17.28
N ARG A 149 15.13 11.61 16.14
CA ARG A 149 14.19 12.36 15.30
C ARG A 149 12.94 11.52 15.01
N ALA A 150 11.77 12.17 15.07
CA ALA A 150 10.54 11.65 14.50
C ALA A 150 10.24 12.43 13.22
N LEU A 151 10.34 11.79 12.08
CA LEU A 151 9.94 12.30 10.77
C LEU A 151 8.43 12.11 10.60
N LEU A 152 7.76 13.15 10.12
CA LEU A 152 6.32 13.19 9.87
C LEU A 152 6.11 13.49 8.38
N GLY A 153 5.83 12.47 7.59
CA GLY A 153 5.57 12.56 6.16
C GLY A 153 4.16 13.05 5.84
N ALA A 154 3.95 13.42 4.60
CA ALA A 154 2.68 13.95 4.13
C ALA A 154 2.25 13.42 2.74
N ASN A 155 2.90 12.33 2.23
CA ASN A 155 2.60 11.74 0.93
C ASN A 155 2.95 10.24 0.84
N GLU A 156 2.83 9.47 1.90
CA GLU A 156 3.11 8.02 1.88
C GLU A 156 2.16 7.28 0.94
N GLU A 157 0.85 7.51 1.12
CA GLU A 157 -0.24 6.77 0.49
C GLU A 157 -0.31 6.91 -1.06
N THR A 158 0.37 7.90 -1.61
CA THR A 158 0.21 8.28 -3.02
C THR A 158 1.50 8.48 -3.80
N GLY A 159 2.69 8.24 -3.20
CA GLY A 159 3.89 8.27 -4.00
C GLY A 159 5.21 8.60 -3.33
N MET A 160 5.22 8.90 -2.03
CA MET A 160 6.44 9.11 -1.20
C MET A 160 7.37 10.24 -1.70
N LEU A 161 6.83 11.24 -2.42
CA LEU A 161 7.60 12.40 -2.91
C LEU A 161 8.11 13.29 -1.77
N ASP A 162 7.55 13.18 -0.60
CA ASP A 162 8.01 13.82 0.64
C ASP A 162 9.36 13.28 1.12
N VAL A 163 9.57 11.97 1.02
CA VAL A 163 10.86 11.33 1.31
C VAL A 163 11.90 11.68 0.25
N ASP A 164 11.53 11.66 -1.03
CA ASP A 164 12.41 12.10 -2.11
C ASP A 164 12.89 13.54 -1.85
N TYR A 165 11.95 14.45 -1.51
CA TYR A 165 12.28 15.82 -1.16
C TYR A 165 13.23 15.90 0.05
N TYR A 166 12.98 15.09 1.10
CA TYR A 166 13.84 15.05 2.27
C TYR A 166 15.27 14.64 1.92
N LEU A 167 15.43 13.55 1.14
CA LEU A 167 16.73 13.01 0.76
C LEU A 167 17.51 13.92 -0.20
N GLU A 168 16.83 14.77 -0.98
CA GLU A 168 17.47 15.77 -1.84
C GLU A 168 18.00 16.98 -1.05
N HIS A 169 17.39 17.33 0.09
CA HIS A 169 17.68 18.58 0.80
C HIS A 169 18.32 18.40 2.16
N TYR A 170 18.25 17.22 2.75
CA TYR A 170 18.72 16.92 4.11
C TYR A 170 19.51 15.62 4.18
N GLU A 171 20.35 15.51 5.20
CA GLU A 171 21.11 14.31 5.46
C GLU A 171 20.21 13.17 5.95
N ALA A 172 20.34 11.99 5.32
CA ALA A 172 19.63 10.79 5.72
C ALA A 172 20.03 10.35 7.14
N PRO A 173 19.10 9.87 7.97
CA PRO A 173 19.42 9.27 9.24
C PRO A 173 20.38 8.09 9.10
N ALA A 174 21.27 7.91 10.06
CA ALA A 174 22.17 6.74 10.08
C ALA A 174 21.41 5.43 10.30
N PHE A 175 20.23 5.51 10.93
CA PHE A 175 19.25 4.43 11.05
C PHE A 175 17.84 5.04 11.13
N CYS A 176 16.93 4.47 10.38
CA CYS A 176 15.52 4.86 10.37
C CYS A 176 14.65 3.60 10.40
N PHE A 177 13.52 3.65 11.08
CA PHE A 177 12.50 2.60 11.03
C PHE A 177 11.10 3.22 11.06
N SER A 178 10.14 2.53 10.44
CA SER A 178 8.73 2.94 10.45
C SER A 178 7.93 2.04 11.40
N PRO A 179 7.08 2.58 12.28
CA PRO A 179 6.10 1.82 13.04
C PRO A 179 4.80 1.58 12.25
N ASP A 180 4.80 1.80 10.96
CA ASP A 180 3.68 1.68 10.04
C ASP A 180 3.59 0.28 9.42
N ALA A 181 3.76 -0.75 10.24
CA ALA A 181 3.65 -2.15 9.83
C ALA A 181 3.25 -3.03 11.01
N GLU A 182 3.09 -4.33 10.75
CA GLU A 182 2.84 -5.31 11.79
C GLU A 182 4.09 -5.57 12.65
N PHE A 183 3.87 -5.95 13.91
CA PHE A 183 4.92 -6.43 14.81
C PHE A 183 5.23 -7.92 14.53
N PRO A 184 6.42 -8.44 14.85
CA PRO A 184 7.47 -7.80 15.66
C PRO A 184 8.37 -6.81 14.90
N VAL A 185 8.99 -7.23 13.82
CA VAL A 185 9.88 -6.42 12.97
C VAL A 185 9.79 -6.91 11.55
N CYS A 186 9.32 -6.08 10.65
CA CYS A 186 9.44 -6.31 9.22
C CYS A 186 10.85 -5.89 8.78
N ASN A 187 11.62 -6.84 8.25
CA ASN A 187 12.98 -6.61 7.78
C ASN A 187 13.11 -6.65 6.26
N GLY A 188 11.96 -6.69 5.55
CA GLY A 188 11.94 -6.64 4.10
C GLY A 188 10.55 -6.54 3.51
N GLU A 189 10.45 -5.78 2.42
CA GLU A 189 9.23 -5.54 1.66
C GLU A 189 9.44 -5.93 0.21
N LYS A 190 8.43 -6.57 -0.40
CA LYS A 190 8.46 -6.88 -1.83
C LYS A 190 8.45 -5.59 -2.65
N GLY A 191 9.11 -5.62 -3.80
CA GLY A 191 8.93 -4.58 -4.80
C GLY A 191 7.51 -4.59 -5.37
N GLY A 192 7.03 -3.42 -5.75
CA GLY A 192 5.78 -3.24 -6.47
C GLY A 192 6.03 -3.05 -7.96
N PHE A 193 5.21 -3.65 -8.80
CA PHE A 193 5.19 -3.42 -10.24
C PHE A 193 3.75 -3.16 -10.67
N ASN A 194 3.53 -2.06 -11.39
CA ASN A 194 2.27 -1.71 -12.01
C ASN A 194 2.48 -1.44 -13.50
N GLY A 195 1.48 -1.73 -14.31
CA GLY A 195 1.48 -1.45 -15.76
C GLY A 195 0.18 -1.87 -16.40
N GLU A 196 0.03 -1.54 -17.67
CA GLU A 196 -1.13 -1.93 -18.49
C GLU A 196 -0.72 -2.93 -19.58
N LEU A 197 -1.43 -4.04 -19.68
CA LEU A 197 -1.39 -4.92 -20.86
C LEU A 197 -2.41 -4.37 -21.87
N VAL A 198 -1.92 -3.83 -22.97
CA VAL A 198 -2.75 -3.16 -23.99
C VAL A 198 -2.79 -3.99 -25.25
N SER A 199 -3.97 -4.40 -25.70
CA SER A 199 -4.13 -5.19 -26.92
C SER A 199 -3.77 -4.40 -28.18
N ASN A 200 -3.52 -5.10 -29.29
CA ASN A 200 -3.61 -4.48 -30.60
C ASN A 200 -5.01 -3.90 -30.84
N PRO A 201 -5.22 -2.97 -31.78
CA PRO A 201 -6.55 -2.48 -32.09
C PRO A 201 -7.48 -3.63 -32.50
N LEU A 202 -8.68 -3.64 -31.91
CA LEU A 202 -9.71 -4.65 -32.14
C LEU A 202 -10.84 -4.05 -32.98
N ALA A 203 -11.30 -4.81 -33.96
CA ALA A 203 -12.49 -4.50 -34.76
C ALA A 203 -13.45 -5.71 -34.75
N GLY A 204 -13.62 -6.29 -33.57
CA GLY A 204 -14.24 -7.59 -33.44
C GLY A 204 -15.63 -7.60 -32.84
N ASN A 205 -15.87 -8.54 -31.97
CA ASN A 205 -17.14 -8.80 -31.35
C ASN A 205 -17.27 -8.15 -29.95
N LEU A 206 -16.15 -7.88 -29.26
CA LEU A 206 -16.16 -7.15 -27.98
C LEU A 206 -16.50 -5.69 -28.23
N LEU A 207 -17.55 -5.22 -27.57
CA LEU A 207 -18.06 -3.85 -27.68
C LEU A 207 -17.69 -3.03 -26.44
N GLU A 208 -17.78 -3.64 -25.25
CA GLU A 208 -17.44 -3.07 -23.97
C GLU A 208 -16.82 -4.14 -23.08
N PHE A 209 -15.88 -3.76 -22.26
CA PHE A 209 -15.39 -4.59 -21.17
C PHE A 209 -14.93 -3.67 -20.04
N GLU A 210 -15.56 -3.79 -18.87
CA GLU A 210 -15.28 -2.96 -17.72
C GLU A 210 -15.27 -3.80 -16.44
N GLY A 211 -14.33 -3.54 -15.56
CA GLY A 211 -14.24 -4.20 -14.25
C GLY A 211 -13.15 -3.60 -13.39
N GLY A 212 -13.31 -3.73 -12.08
CA GLY A 212 -12.37 -3.22 -11.09
C GLY A 212 -12.58 -1.74 -10.74
N VAL A 213 -12.02 -1.35 -9.60
CA VAL A 213 -12.11 0.00 -9.03
C VAL A 213 -10.74 0.60 -8.72
N ALA A 214 -9.72 -0.26 -8.55
CA ALA A 214 -8.34 0.13 -8.30
C ALA A 214 -7.39 -0.98 -8.75
N HIS A 215 -6.17 -0.61 -9.13
CA HIS A 215 -5.16 -1.54 -9.64
C HIS A 215 -4.74 -2.63 -8.66
N ASN A 216 -4.72 -2.32 -7.35
CA ASN A 216 -4.31 -3.22 -6.27
C ASN A 216 -5.47 -4.00 -5.62
N VAL A 217 -6.67 -3.95 -6.21
CA VAL A 217 -7.87 -4.64 -5.73
C VAL A 217 -8.33 -5.68 -6.73
N ILE A 218 -8.49 -6.93 -6.29
CA ILE A 218 -9.05 -8.01 -7.11
C ILE A 218 -10.56 -7.75 -7.26
N PRO A 219 -11.07 -7.57 -8.50
CA PRO A 219 -12.46 -7.20 -8.71
C PRO A 219 -13.43 -8.35 -8.38
N ASP A 220 -14.46 -8.01 -7.59
CA ASP A 220 -15.61 -8.87 -7.32
C ASP A 220 -16.71 -8.74 -8.38
N ARG A 221 -16.63 -7.74 -9.26
CA ARG A 221 -17.59 -7.46 -10.33
C ARG A 221 -16.89 -7.01 -11.60
N ALA A 222 -17.40 -7.50 -12.72
CA ALA A 222 -17.03 -7.04 -14.05
C ALA A 222 -18.21 -7.17 -15.01
N THR A 223 -18.19 -6.45 -16.12
CA THR A 223 -19.21 -6.53 -17.17
C THR A 223 -18.56 -6.45 -18.55
N CYS A 224 -19.13 -7.18 -19.50
CA CYS A 224 -18.72 -7.18 -20.89
C CYS A 224 -19.96 -7.14 -21.79
N LEU A 225 -19.91 -6.39 -22.89
CA LEU A 225 -20.89 -6.44 -23.96
C LEU A 225 -20.26 -7.04 -25.21
N VAL A 226 -20.84 -8.12 -25.73
CA VAL A 226 -20.29 -8.84 -26.88
C VAL A 226 -21.39 -9.16 -27.90
N LYS A 227 -21.07 -9.06 -29.20
CA LYS A 227 -21.96 -9.51 -30.26
C LYS A 227 -22.23 -11.01 -30.13
N GLY A 228 -23.48 -11.41 -30.13
CA GLY A 228 -23.83 -12.83 -30.00
C GLY A 228 -25.33 -13.05 -29.90
N ASP A 229 -25.72 -14.32 -29.95
CA ASP A 229 -27.10 -14.77 -29.80
C ASP A 229 -27.26 -15.45 -28.42
N ILE A 230 -27.94 -14.78 -27.50
CA ILE A 230 -28.15 -15.23 -26.13
C ILE A 230 -28.84 -16.62 -26.09
N SER A 231 -29.62 -16.98 -27.08
CA SER A 231 -30.33 -18.26 -27.13
C SER A 231 -29.40 -19.49 -27.22
N ARG A 232 -28.13 -19.25 -27.58
CA ARG A 232 -27.06 -20.25 -27.67
C ARG A 232 -26.19 -20.34 -26.44
N LEU A 233 -26.43 -19.50 -25.45
CA LEU A 233 -25.61 -19.34 -24.27
C LEU A 233 -26.36 -19.80 -23.03
N SER A 234 -25.62 -20.17 -22.00
CA SER A 234 -26.16 -20.55 -20.70
C SER A 234 -25.40 -19.88 -19.59
N GLU A 235 -26.11 -19.39 -18.60
CA GLU A 235 -25.51 -18.91 -17.35
C GLU A 235 -24.74 -20.03 -16.65
N ARG A 236 -23.70 -19.64 -15.91
CA ARG A 236 -22.95 -20.55 -15.04
C ARG A 236 -22.63 -19.85 -13.72
N GLN A 237 -22.06 -20.61 -12.77
CA GLN A 237 -21.65 -20.03 -11.49
C GLN A 237 -20.75 -18.79 -11.69
N GLY A 238 -21.17 -17.66 -11.11
CA GLY A 238 -20.46 -16.38 -11.21
C GLY A 238 -20.68 -15.64 -12.54
N ILE A 239 -21.52 -16.13 -13.46
CA ILE A 239 -21.84 -15.46 -14.73
C ILE A 239 -23.34 -15.38 -14.92
N THR A 240 -23.85 -14.17 -15.17
CA THR A 240 -25.23 -13.90 -15.60
C THR A 240 -25.26 -13.22 -16.97
N LEU A 241 -26.34 -13.43 -17.71
CA LEU A 241 -26.51 -12.97 -19.10
C LEU A 241 -27.75 -12.12 -19.25
N GLU A 242 -27.65 -11.10 -20.09
CA GLU A 242 -28.78 -10.23 -20.43
C GLU A 242 -28.69 -9.86 -21.92
N GLU A 243 -29.84 -9.90 -22.65
CA GLU A 243 -29.88 -9.40 -24.01
C GLU A 243 -29.91 -7.88 -24.03
N GLU A 244 -29.05 -7.26 -24.80
CA GLU A 244 -28.94 -5.81 -24.92
C GLU A 244 -28.75 -5.40 -26.40
N ASN A 245 -29.81 -4.87 -27.03
CA ASN A 245 -29.76 -4.35 -28.40
C ASN A 245 -29.18 -5.31 -29.47
N GLY A 246 -29.46 -6.60 -29.35
CA GLY A 246 -28.94 -7.64 -30.25
C GLY A 246 -27.50 -8.05 -29.95
N ALA A 247 -26.99 -7.72 -28.80
CA ALA A 247 -25.74 -8.19 -28.21
C ALA A 247 -26.01 -8.87 -26.86
N VAL A 248 -25.01 -9.45 -26.25
CA VAL A 248 -25.12 -10.11 -24.94
C VAL A 248 -24.27 -9.36 -23.91
N ARG A 249 -24.93 -8.86 -22.86
CA ARG A 249 -24.30 -8.33 -21.66
C ARG A 249 -23.97 -9.51 -20.74
N ILE A 250 -22.69 -9.72 -20.47
CA ILE A 250 -22.16 -10.72 -19.56
C ILE A 250 -21.74 -10.00 -18.28
N ARG A 251 -22.22 -10.46 -17.12
CA ARG A 251 -21.80 -9.95 -15.81
C ARG A 251 -21.06 -11.04 -15.05
N GLY A 252 -19.88 -10.70 -14.58
CA GLY A 252 -19.04 -11.55 -13.72
C GLY A 252 -19.22 -11.18 -12.25
N TRP A 253 -19.39 -12.18 -11.39
CA TRP A 253 -19.53 -12.08 -9.94
C TRP A 253 -18.47 -12.94 -9.27
N GLY A 254 -17.45 -12.30 -8.73
CA GLY A 254 -16.32 -12.94 -8.10
C GLY A 254 -16.30 -12.77 -6.58
N LYS A 255 -15.08 -12.85 -6.03
CA LYS A 255 -14.78 -12.58 -4.62
C LYS A 255 -13.53 -11.73 -4.56
N GLY A 256 -13.69 -10.47 -4.19
CA GLY A 256 -12.60 -9.49 -4.12
C GLY A 256 -11.58 -9.77 -3.02
N GLY A 257 -10.49 -9.03 -3.08
CA GLY A 257 -9.40 -9.06 -2.11
C GLY A 257 -8.26 -8.12 -2.51
N HIS A 258 -7.23 -8.07 -1.69
CA HIS A 258 -6.04 -7.25 -1.95
C HIS A 258 -5.04 -8.00 -2.86
N ALA A 259 -4.36 -7.29 -3.77
CA ALA A 259 -3.40 -7.84 -4.74
C ALA A 259 -2.25 -8.63 -4.11
N ALA A 260 -1.76 -8.19 -2.94
CA ALA A 260 -0.69 -8.87 -2.23
C ALA A 260 -1.10 -10.24 -1.64
N MET A 261 -2.42 -10.47 -1.44
CA MET A 261 -2.97 -11.68 -0.83
C MET A 261 -4.09 -12.29 -1.69
N PRO A 262 -3.80 -12.78 -2.91
CA PRO A 262 -4.83 -13.25 -3.84
C PRO A 262 -5.45 -14.59 -3.46
N ALA A 263 -4.91 -15.30 -2.50
CA ALA A 263 -5.39 -16.63 -2.12
C ALA A 263 -6.86 -16.61 -1.66
N GLY A 264 -7.68 -17.52 -2.21
CA GLY A 264 -9.09 -17.64 -1.87
C GLY A 264 -10.00 -16.56 -2.46
N THR A 265 -9.49 -15.70 -3.34
CA THR A 265 -10.27 -14.76 -4.14
C THR A 265 -10.71 -15.36 -5.48
N VAL A 266 -11.63 -14.69 -6.17
CA VAL A 266 -12.10 -15.04 -7.52
C VAL A 266 -12.23 -13.75 -8.31
N ASN A 267 -11.37 -13.54 -9.29
CA ASN A 267 -11.37 -12.35 -10.13
C ASN A 267 -12.54 -12.39 -11.12
N ALA A 268 -13.46 -11.44 -11.04
CA ALA A 268 -14.64 -11.38 -11.91
C ALA A 268 -14.29 -11.14 -13.38
N ILE A 269 -13.17 -10.45 -13.68
CA ILE A 269 -12.66 -10.28 -15.06
C ILE A 269 -12.26 -11.63 -15.61
N GLY A 270 -11.52 -12.43 -14.84
CA GLY A 270 -11.10 -13.78 -15.25
C GLY A 270 -12.29 -14.70 -15.55
N LEU A 271 -13.38 -14.62 -14.77
CA LEU A 271 -14.60 -15.39 -15.06
C LEU A 271 -15.22 -15.03 -16.41
N ILE A 272 -15.24 -13.74 -16.77
CA ILE A 272 -15.75 -13.28 -18.07
C ILE A 272 -14.80 -13.70 -19.20
N VAL A 273 -13.48 -13.58 -19.02
CA VAL A 273 -12.47 -14.02 -19.99
C VAL A 273 -12.65 -15.50 -20.31
N ASP A 274 -12.78 -16.35 -19.28
CA ASP A 274 -13.05 -17.78 -19.45
C ASP A 274 -14.37 -18.03 -20.21
N TYR A 275 -15.41 -17.29 -19.86
CA TYR A 275 -16.72 -17.43 -20.49
C TYR A 275 -16.68 -17.08 -21.99
N LEU A 276 -16.01 -15.99 -22.34
CA LEU A 276 -15.84 -15.56 -23.73
C LEU A 276 -15.09 -16.60 -24.58
N LEU A 277 -13.99 -17.14 -24.04
CA LEU A 277 -13.18 -18.15 -24.72
C LEU A 277 -13.91 -19.48 -24.87
N ASP A 278 -14.56 -19.98 -23.81
CA ASP A 278 -15.28 -21.25 -23.79
C ASP A 278 -16.46 -21.29 -24.77
N ASN A 279 -17.12 -20.14 -25.00
CA ASN A 279 -18.26 -20.04 -25.90
C ASN A 279 -17.92 -19.53 -27.31
N GLY A 280 -16.63 -19.25 -27.58
CA GLY A 280 -16.18 -18.81 -28.91
C GLY A 280 -16.83 -17.52 -29.39
N LEU A 281 -17.05 -16.54 -28.45
CA LEU A 281 -17.77 -15.30 -28.71
C LEU A 281 -16.94 -14.23 -29.41
N CYS A 282 -15.62 -14.38 -29.39
CA CYS A 282 -14.67 -13.38 -29.84
C CYS A 282 -14.01 -13.78 -31.16
N THR A 283 -13.43 -12.81 -31.87
CA THR A 283 -12.63 -13.07 -33.05
C THR A 283 -11.31 -13.77 -32.71
N GLU A 284 -10.57 -14.23 -33.70
CA GLU A 284 -9.28 -14.87 -33.48
C GLU A 284 -8.25 -13.93 -32.86
N GLU A 285 -8.23 -12.66 -33.26
CA GLU A 285 -7.37 -11.62 -32.71
C GLU A 285 -7.72 -11.30 -31.25
N GLU A 286 -9.02 -11.14 -30.95
CA GLU A 286 -9.48 -10.93 -29.56
C GLU A 286 -9.14 -12.13 -28.69
N ASN A 287 -9.40 -13.35 -29.16
CA ASN A 287 -9.07 -14.60 -28.45
C ASN A 287 -7.56 -14.74 -28.18
N ALA A 288 -6.71 -14.26 -29.08
CA ALA A 288 -5.27 -14.34 -28.88
C ALA A 288 -4.83 -13.52 -27.65
N PHE A 289 -5.35 -12.30 -27.48
CA PHE A 289 -5.09 -11.48 -26.30
C PHE A 289 -5.80 -12.02 -25.05
N LEU A 290 -7.07 -12.42 -25.15
CA LEU A 290 -7.83 -12.98 -24.03
C LEU A 290 -7.17 -14.24 -23.45
N LYS A 291 -6.51 -15.07 -24.26
CA LYS A 291 -5.73 -16.21 -23.77
C LYS A 291 -4.55 -15.83 -22.90
N VAL A 292 -3.94 -14.66 -23.12
CA VAL A 292 -2.90 -14.15 -22.22
C VAL A 292 -3.53 -13.69 -20.90
N LEU A 293 -4.66 -12.97 -20.96
CA LEU A 293 -5.40 -12.60 -19.76
C LEU A 293 -5.89 -13.81 -18.96
N GLN A 294 -6.35 -14.88 -19.65
CA GLN A 294 -6.72 -16.13 -19.00
C GLN A 294 -5.56 -16.71 -18.17
N LYS A 295 -4.37 -16.79 -18.77
CA LYS A 295 -3.17 -17.26 -18.07
C LYS A 295 -2.79 -16.38 -16.88
N LEU A 296 -2.95 -15.06 -17.02
CA LEU A 296 -2.74 -14.09 -15.95
C LEU A 296 -3.69 -14.35 -14.76
N HIS A 297 -4.99 -14.47 -15.04
CA HIS A 297 -6.00 -14.63 -14.00
C HIS A 297 -6.00 -16.01 -13.33
N HIS A 298 -5.53 -17.06 -14.02
CA HIS A 298 -5.48 -18.43 -13.49
C HIS A 298 -4.24 -18.68 -12.63
N ALA A 299 -3.16 -17.88 -12.76
CA ALA A 299 -1.89 -18.12 -12.08
C ALA A 299 -1.38 -16.83 -11.42
N THR A 300 -1.94 -16.53 -10.25
CA THR A 300 -1.58 -15.33 -9.48
C THR A 300 -0.15 -15.35 -8.93
N ASP A 301 0.60 -16.43 -9.08
CA ASP A 301 2.04 -16.53 -8.81
C ASP A 301 2.90 -16.10 -10.01
N GLY A 302 2.28 -15.62 -11.10
CA GLY A 302 2.95 -15.17 -12.32
C GLY A 302 3.44 -16.30 -13.25
N SER A 303 3.24 -17.57 -12.90
CA SER A 303 3.69 -18.70 -13.73
C SER A 303 2.98 -18.74 -15.10
N GLY A 304 1.72 -18.32 -15.15
CA GLY A 304 0.93 -18.26 -16.38
C GLY A 304 1.49 -17.30 -17.43
N VAL A 305 2.19 -16.24 -17.02
CA VAL A 305 2.77 -15.20 -17.87
C VAL A 305 4.31 -15.14 -17.79
N GLY A 306 4.93 -16.17 -17.20
CA GLY A 306 6.39 -16.37 -17.22
C GLY A 306 7.20 -15.48 -16.27
N ILE A 307 6.57 -14.87 -15.27
CA ILE A 307 7.25 -13.99 -14.31
C ILE A 307 7.39 -14.61 -12.91
N ALA A 308 6.98 -15.88 -12.72
CA ALA A 308 7.10 -16.53 -11.41
C ALA A 308 8.51 -16.40 -10.83
N ALA A 309 8.59 -15.97 -9.59
CA ALA A 309 9.84 -15.77 -8.87
C ALA A 309 9.64 -15.99 -7.37
N LYS A 310 10.64 -16.47 -6.68
CA LYS A 310 10.73 -16.59 -5.22
C LYS A 310 12.18 -16.63 -4.79
N ASP A 311 12.45 -16.32 -3.54
CA ASP A 311 13.75 -16.50 -2.91
C ASP A 311 13.60 -16.98 -1.45
N GLU A 312 14.68 -16.95 -0.70
CA GLU A 312 14.66 -17.40 0.71
C GLU A 312 14.10 -16.34 1.67
N ALA A 313 14.12 -15.07 1.26
CA ALA A 313 13.67 -13.95 2.08
C ALA A 313 12.16 -13.68 1.96
N PHE A 314 11.59 -13.96 0.78
CA PHE A 314 10.21 -13.61 0.46
C PHE A 314 9.38 -14.80 -0.02
N ASP A 315 8.10 -14.76 0.30
CA ASP A 315 7.10 -15.60 -0.35
C ASP A 315 7.08 -15.38 -1.88
N PRO A 316 6.52 -16.31 -2.66
CA PRO A 316 6.45 -16.17 -4.11
C PRO A 316 5.86 -14.84 -4.59
N LEU A 317 6.30 -14.39 -5.77
CA LEU A 317 5.69 -13.27 -6.48
C LEU A 317 4.17 -13.44 -6.55
N THR A 318 3.44 -12.33 -6.45
CA THR A 318 2.01 -12.28 -6.75
C THR A 318 1.76 -11.32 -7.91
N ILE A 319 0.78 -11.65 -8.77
CA ILE A 319 0.26 -10.75 -9.80
C ILE A 319 -1.24 -10.92 -9.94
N ILE A 320 -1.93 -9.79 -10.13
CA ILE A 320 -3.36 -9.77 -10.44
C ILE A 320 -3.66 -8.79 -11.57
N GLY A 321 -4.80 -8.96 -12.26
CA GLY A 321 -5.41 -7.92 -13.07
C GLY A 321 -6.47 -7.21 -12.23
N GLY A 322 -6.27 -5.94 -11.95
CA GLY A 322 -7.14 -5.13 -11.08
C GLY A 322 -8.27 -4.45 -11.84
N MET A 323 -7.97 -3.72 -12.91
CA MET A 323 -8.97 -3.04 -13.74
C MET A 323 -8.87 -3.45 -15.20
N ILE A 324 -10.02 -3.50 -15.88
CA ILE A 324 -10.08 -3.70 -17.33
C ILE A 324 -11.02 -2.69 -17.97
N THR A 325 -10.65 -2.21 -19.15
CA THR A 325 -11.51 -1.34 -19.97
C THR A 325 -11.25 -1.57 -21.45
N ILE A 326 -12.20 -1.18 -22.31
CA ILE A 326 -11.97 -0.97 -23.73
C ILE A 326 -11.95 0.54 -24.00
N ARG A 327 -10.81 1.04 -24.45
CA ARG A 327 -10.62 2.45 -24.82
C ARG A 327 -9.86 2.53 -26.14
N ASP A 328 -10.31 3.40 -27.04
CA ASP A 328 -9.72 3.59 -28.39
C ASP A 328 -9.59 2.27 -29.18
N GLY A 329 -10.60 1.39 -29.05
CA GLY A 329 -10.63 0.10 -29.72
C GLY A 329 -9.58 -0.91 -29.24
N ARG A 330 -9.07 -0.75 -28.01
CA ARG A 330 -8.09 -1.65 -27.39
C ARG A 330 -8.57 -2.10 -26.02
N ILE A 331 -8.36 -3.36 -25.71
CA ILE A 331 -8.50 -3.87 -24.33
C ILE A 331 -7.28 -3.36 -23.56
N ARG A 332 -7.52 -2.79 -22.40
CA ARG A 332 -6.51 -2.37 -21.42
C ARG A 332 -6.78 -3.09 -20.11
N GLN A 333 -5.85 -3.93 -19.72
CA GLN A 333 -5.87 -4.63 -18.44
C GLN A 333 -4.70 -4.13 -17.62
N ASP A 334 -4.98 -3.43 -16.53
CA ASP A 334 -3.92 -3.13 -15.60
C ASP A 334 -3.48 -4.37 -14.81
N VAL A 335 -2.28 -4.34 -14.31
CA VAL A 335 -1.70 -5.38 -13.47
C VAL A 335 -1.01 -4.77 -12.26
N ASP A 336 -1.17 -5.41 -11.11
CA ASP A 336 -0.38 -5.16 -9.89
C ASP A 336 0.37 -6.43 -9.54
N SER A 337 1.67 -6.31 -9.34
CA SER A 337 2.53 -7.42 -8.92
C SER A 337 3.39 -7.03 -7.72
N ARG A 338 3.53 -7.96 -6.77
CA ARG A 338 4.47 -7.87 -5.65
C ARG A 338 5.56 -8.90 -5.84
N TYR A 339 6.81 -8.45 -5.93
CA TYR A 339 7.90 -9.31 -6.38
C TYR A 339 9.10 -9.34 -5.42
N PRO A 340 9.76 -10.52 -5.27
CA PRO A 340 10.91 -10.71 -4.40
C PRO A 340 12.21 -10.15 -5.01
N THR A 341 13.32 -10.23 -4.28
CA THR A 341 14.63 -9.75 -4.73
C THR A 341 15.25 -10.54 -5.89
N SER A 342 14.72 -11.73 -6.19
CA SER A 342 15.21 -12.62 -7.26
C SER A 342 14.79 -12.25 -8.69
N ILE A 343 13.95 -11.21 -8.86
CA ILE A 343 13.54 -10.66 -10.15
C ILE A 343 13.51 -9.14 -10.07
N THR A 344 13.62 -8.45 -11.21
CA THR A 344 13.53 -6.98 -11.27
C THR A 344 12.27 -6.51 -12.00
N GLY A 345 11.87 -5.25 -11.79
CA GLY A 345 10.73 -4.66 -12.50
C GLY A 345 10.93 -4.62 -14.02
N GLU A 346 12.17 -4.34 -14.48
CA GLU A 346 12.53 -4.38 -15.90
C GLU A 346 12.33 -5.77 -16.50
N GLU A 347 12.73 -6.80 -15.76
CA GLU A 347 12.58 -8.19 -16.21
C GLU A 347 11.10 -8.61 -16.21
N ILE A 348 10.30 -8.15 -15.26
CA ILE A 348 8.85 -8.36 -15.26
C ILE A 348 8.24 -7.72 -16.51
N ALA A 349 8.51 -6.44 -16.79
CA ALA A 349 7.99 -5.75 -17.97
C ALA A 349 8.38 -6.46 -19.27
N ARG A 350 9.64 -6.89 -19.40
CA ARG A 350 10.15 -7.62 -20.56
C ARG A 350 9.42 -8.96 -20.77
N ARG A 351 9.26 -9.75 -19.71
CA ARG A 351 8.59 -11.07 -19.79
C ARG A 351 7.10 -10.96 -20.03
N LEU A 352 6.42 -9.96 -19.47
CA LEU A 352 5.01 -9.67 -19.80
C LEU A 352 4.86 -9.32 -21.28
N GLY A 353 5.78 -8.51 -21.84
CA GLY A 353 5.83 -8.24 -23.29
C GLY A 353 6.04 -9.49 -24.13
N GLU A 354 6.88 -10.42 -23.70
CA GLU A 354 7.07 -11.72 -24.37
C GLU A 354 5.82 -12.61 -24.28
N ALA A 355 5.14 -12.62 -23.11
CA ALA A 355 3.91 -13.38 -22.93
C ALA A 355 2.77 -12.87 -23.83
N LEU A 356 2.74 -11.57 -24.13
CA LEU A 356 1.80 -11.00 -25.10
C LEU A 356 2.03 -11.50 -26.53
N GLY A 357 3.26 -11.92 -26.89
CA GLY A 357 3.54 -12.62 -28.15
C GLY A 357 3.11 -11.90 -29.41
N GLY A 358 3.14 -10.54 -29.41
CA GLY A 358 2.71 -9.70 -30.53
C GLY A 358 1.19 -9.41 -30.56
N THR A 359 0.40 -9.89 -29.60
CA THR A 359 -1.03 -9.57 -29.48
C THR A 359 -1.30 -8.21 -28.82
N GLY A 360 -0.28 -7.60 -28.25
CA GLY A 360 -0.33 -6.32 -27.54
C GLY A 360 1.03 -5.89 -27.05
N VAL A 361 1.04 -4.88 -26.21
CA VAL A 361 2.24 -4.27 -25.59
C VAL A 361 2.00 -4.01 -24.11
N VAL A 362 3.09 -3.82 -23.34
CA VAL A 362 3.04 -3.31 -21.97
C VAL A 362 3.21 -1.80 -22.02
N GLU A 363 2.27 -1.06 -21.47
CA GLU A 363 2.31 0.41 -21.36
C GLU A 363 2.37 0.84 -19.89
N ASP A 364 2.83 2.05 -19.63
CA ASP A 364 2.83 2.74 -18.32
C ASP A 364 3.46 1.91 -17.18
N ALA A 365 4.45 1.07 -17.50
CA ALA A 365 5.13 0.24 -16.51
C ALA A 365 5.92 1.09 -15.52
N ARG A 366 5.64 0.88 -14.22
CA ARG A 366 6.32 1.53 -13.09
C ARG A 366 6.64 0.48 -12.05
N TRP A 367 7.73 0.67 -11.32
CA TRP A 367 8.11 -0.24 -10.24
C TRP A 367 8.97 0.45 -9.18
N ASN A 368 8.89 -0.02 -7.97
CA ASN A 368 9.84 0.21 -6.89
C ASN A 368 10.58 -1.09 -6.57
N LYS A 369 11.81 -0.96 -6.13
CA LYS A 369 12.66 -2.13 -5.81
C LYS A 369 12.21 -2.77 -4.50
N PRO A 370 12.39 -4.11 -4.34
CA PRO A 370 12.25 -4.74 -3.04
C PRO A 370 13.29 -4.18 -2.08
N PHE A 371 12.89 -4.06 -0.82
CA PHE A 371 13.76 -3.71 0.30
C PHE A 371 14.02 -4.96 1.14
N TYR A 372 15.25 -5.17 1.56
CA TYR A 372 15.60 -6.28 2.46
C TYR A 372 16.87 -6.00 3.25
N ILE A 373 16.78 -6.13 4.57
CA ILE A 373 17.90 -6.16 5.49
C ILE A 373 17.99 -7.57 6.07
N SER A 374 19.21 -8.12 6.17
CA SER A 374 19.43 -9.44 6.78
C SER A 374 18.83 -9.50 8.19
N ALA A 375 18.20 -10.62 8.51
CA ALA A 375 17.74 -10.89 9.87
C ALA A 375 18.88 -10.86 10.91
N ASP A 376 20.12 -11.13 10.49
CA ASP A 376 21.32 -11.11 11.35
C ASP A 376 21.93 -9.70 11.48
N ASP A 377 21.37 -8.68 10.84
CA ASP A 377 21.82 -7.30 10.98
C ASP A 377 21.67 -6.82 12.43
N ALA A 378 22.67 -6.08 12.93
CA ALA A 378 22.69 -5.66 14.33
C ALA A 378 21.51 -4.73 14.71
N ALA A 379 21.02 -3.90 13.78
CA ALA A 379 19.88 -3.03 14.03
C ALA A 379 18.58 -3.84 14.05
N ILE A 380 18.40 -4.79 13.14
CA ILE A 380 17.24 -5.70 13.13
C ILE A 380 17.21 -6.53 14.42
N GLN A 381 18.34 -7.10 14.82
CA GLN A 381 18.42 -7.86 16.06
C GLN A 381 18.12 -6.99 17.30
N ALA A 382 18.59 -5.74 17.33
CA ALA A 382 18.28 -4.84 18.44
C ALA A 382 16.77 -4.53 18.56
N LEU A 383 16.07 -4.37 17.44
CA LEU A 383 14.62 -4.17 17.41
C LEU A 383 13.89 -5.44 17.89
N VAL A 384 14.27 -6.61 17.36
CA VAL A 384 13.67 -7.91 17.73
C VAL A 384 13.91 -8.24 19.22
N ASP A 385 15.12 -8.03 19.70
CA ASP A 385 15.47 -8.27 21.11
C ASP A 385 14.67 -7.33 22.03
N THR A 386 14.49 -6.06 21.63
CA THR A 386 13.68 -5.11 22.38
C THR A 386 12.22 -5.54 22.39
N TYR A 387 11.66 -5.93 21.25
CA TYR A 387 10.29 -6.45 21.18
C TYR A 387 10.09 -7.67 22.10
N ASN A 388 11.00 -8.65 22.02
CA ASN A 388 10.95 -9.86 22.85
C ASN A 388 11.11 -9.56 24.35
N GLU A 389 11.98 -8.62 24.71
CA GLU A 389 12.15 -8.17 26.12
C GLU A 389 10.87 -7.51 26.64
N VAL A 390 10.18 -6.71 25.82
CA VAL A 390 8.94 -6.00 26.19
C VAL A 390 7.76 -6.94 26.31
N THR A 391 7.57 -7.83 25.33
CA THR A 391 6.39 -8.70 25.22
C THR A 391 6.55 -10.01 25.97
N GLY A 392 7.77 -10.47 26.21
CA GLY A 392 8.08 -11.80 26.74
C GLY A 392 7.94 -12.91 25.68
N GLU A 393 7.85 -12.56 24.41
CA GLU A 393 7.76 -13.50 23.29
C GLU A 393 9.15 -13.97 22.83
N ASN A 394 9.17 -14.88 21.86
CA ASN A 394 10.37 -15.28 21.11
C ASN A 394 10.11 -15.12 19.62
N ALA A 395 9.75 -13.90 19.27
CA ALA A 395 9.42 -13.54 17.89
C ALA A 395 10.68 -13.43 17.03
N LYS A 396 10.48 -13.58 15.71
CA LYS A 396 11.53 -13.43 14.69
C LYS A 396 11.13 -12.34 13.72
N PRO A 397 12.09 -11.70 13.03
CA PRO A 397 11.74 -10.78 11.96
C PRO A 397 11.04 -11.51 10.82
N PHE A 398 10.27 -10.78 10.04
CA PHE A 398 9.51 -11.31 8.90
C PHE A 398 9.59 -10.36 7.71
N THR A 399 9.19 -10.84 6.53
CA THR A 399 9.07 -10.03 5.32
C THR A 399 7.61 -9.97 4.87
N MET A 400 7.22 -8.90 4.19
CA MET A 400 5.84 -8.66 3.78
C MET A 400 5.70 -8.30 2.31
N GLY A 401 4.47 -8.37 1.80
CA GLY A 401 4.12 -8.00 0.42
C GLY A 401 3.64 -6.56 0.26
N GLY A 402 3.50 -5.81 1.36
CA GLY A 402 3.17 -4.39 1.36
C GLY A 402 4.39 -3.52 1.09
N GLY A 403 4.20 -2.21 1.08
CA GLY A 403 5.25 -1.21 1.03
C GLY A 403 4.94 -0.11 2.01
N THR A 404 5.96 0.41 2.67
CA THR A 404 5.95 1.57 3.54
C THR A 404 7.09 2.51 3.14
N TYR A 405 7.44 3.45 3.98
CA TYR A 405 8.66 4.27 3.80
C TYR A 405 9.98 3.47 3.93
N ALA A 406 9.97 2.17 4.18
CA ALA A 406 11.17 1.35 4.40
C ALA A 406 11.95 1.06 3.11
#